data_6763b58f9169a12a7e6be437237d578e
#
_entry.id   6763b58f9169a12a7e6be437237d578e
#
_cell.length_a   1.000
_cell.length_b   1.000
_cell.length_c   1.000
_cell.angle_alpha   90.00
_cell.angle_beta   90.00
_cell.angle_gamma   90.00
#
_symmetry.space_group_name_H-M   'P 1'
#
loop_
_entity.id
_entity.type
_entity.pdbx_description
1 polymer ?
#
loop_
_entity_poly.entity_id
_entity_poly.type
_entity_poly.pdbx_seq_one_letter_code
_entity_poly.pdbx_strand_id
1 'polypeptide(L)'
;FTLGGVELERRKTLERLEKEGIIDMNLQLPFPRIPRCLAVISSDKAAGYQDFANHLSQSGYAVRVRLFQALMQGSGASASIIDAMDKVAAAGTGRDGGYDVLLILRGGGAVTDLHCFDDYSLAANIAQFPIPVITGIGHFRDVHIADRVAHMALKTPTAAADFLIDCLAAEDEELEQTGRRIERAMQNRFNQEEIYLSHVLKDLKGAVRWLVGLHHHNLDLLEERVVRNNPLTILQKGYSITVYQGRAVREVSVLRPGEQVKVLLADGSFLSTVIATEK
;
A
#
# COMPACT_ATOMS: atom_id res chain seq x y z
N PHE A 1 33.57 -42.78 -30.50
CA PHE A 1 32.49 -42.85 -29.50
C PHE A 1 31.19 -43.17 -30.22
N THR A 2 30.59 -44.32 -29.95
CA THR A 2 29.27 -44.66 -30.47
C THR A 2 28.23 -43.93 -29.64
N LEU A 3 27.14 -43.45 -30.28
CA LEU A 3 26.02 -42.75 -29.61
C LEU A 3 25.51 -43.50 -28.37
N GLY A 4 25.52 -44.83 -28.39
CA GLY A 4 25.14 -45.65 -27.23
C GLY A 4 26.11 -45.60 -26.05
N GLY A 5 27.39 -45.29 -26.25
CA GLY A 5 28.37 -45.17 -25.17
C GLY A 5 28.21 -43.85 -24.38
N VAL A 6 27.90 -42.77 -25.07
CA VAL A 6 27.66 -41.47 -24.45
C VAL A 6 26.40 -41.48 -23.59
N GLU A 7 25.32 -42.07 -24.07
CA GLU A 7 24.07 -42.20 -23.33
C GLU A 7 24.21 -43.07 -22.06
N LEU A 8 25.03 -44.14 -22.17
CA LEU A 8 25.31 -44.98 -21.00
C LEU A 8 26.10 -44.24 -19.92
N GLU A 9 27.10 -43.45 -20.33
CA GLU A 9 27.88 -42.62 -19.37
C GLU A 9 27.00 -41.54 -18.73
N ARG A 10 26.15 -40.85 -19.48
CA ARG A 10 25.14 -39.90 -18.94
C ARG A 10 24.26 -40.54 -17.87
N ARG A 11 23.72 -41.73 -18.18
CA ARG A 11 22.87 -42.45 -17.24
C ARG A 11 23.60 -42.82 -15.95
N LYS A 12 24.83 -43.32 -16.05
CA LYS A 12 25.66 -43.63 -14.85
C LYS A 12 25.92 -42.38 -14.02
N THR A 13 26.20 -41.23 -14.64
CA THR A 13 26.44 -39.97 -13.95
C THR A 13 25.16 -39.51 -13.21
N LEU A 14 24.00 -39.57 -13.84
CA LEU A 14 22.72 -39.24 -13.19
C LEU A 14 22.41 -40.17 -12.02
N GLU A 15 22.53 -41.51 -12.20
CA GLU A 15 22.32 -42.50 -11.13
C GLU A 15 23.27 -42.26 -9.94
N ARG A 16 24.47 -41.79 -10.20
CA ARG A 16 25.44 -41.44 -9.15
C ARG A 16 25.01 -40.18 -8.38
N LEU A 17 24.61 -39.09 -9.06
CA LEU A 17 24.10 -37.85 -8.46
C LEU A 17 22.83 -38.08 -7.64
N GLU A 18 21.95 -38.96 -8.12
CA GLU A 18 20.73 -39.38 -7.41
C GLU A 18 21.07 -40.17 -6.13
N LYS A 19 22.02 -41.16 -6.20
CA LYS A 19 22.45 -41.92 -5.03
C LYS A 19 23.12 -41.04 -3.96
N GLU A 20 23.85 -40.03 -4.38
CA GLU A 20 24.49 -39.07 -3.49
C GLU A 20 23.50 -38.03 -2.95
N GLY A 21 22.26 -37.95 -3.49
CA GLY A 21 21.21 -37.05 -3.06
C GLY A 21 21.44 -35.57 -3.37
N ILE A 22 22.34 -35.30 -4.35
CA ILE A 22 22.72 -33.92 -4.69
C ILE A 22 22.01 -33.37 -5.94
N ILE A 23 21.33 -34.20 -6.70
CA ILE A 23 20.79 -33.87 -8.03
C ILE A 23 19.84 -32.65 -8.00
N ASP A 24 19.06 -32.48 -6.94
CA ASP A 24 18.05 -31.43 -6.82
C ASP A 24 18.47 -30.31 -5.87
N MET A 25 19.71 -30.29 -5.35
CA MET A 25 20.13 -29.32 -4.34
C MET A 25 20.02 -27.88 -4.83
N ASN A 26 20.50 -27.60 -6.05
CA ASN A 26 20.43 -26.25 -6.61
C ASN A 26 19.01 -25.87 -6.99
N LEU A 27 18.20 -26.82 -7.48
CA LEU A 27 16.79 -26.61 -7.82
C LEU A 27 15.96 -26.16 -6.61
N GLN A 28 16.31 -26.63 -5.40
CA GLN A 28 15.60 -26.31 -4.16
C GLN A 28 16.00 -24.94 -3.57
N LEU A 29 17.03 -24.29 -4.08
CA LEU A 29 17.41 -22.96 -3.62
C LEU A 29 16.29 -21.93 -3.94
N PRO A 30 15.99 -20.99 -3.03
CA PRO A 30 15.06 -19.94 -3.34
C PRO A 30 15.64 -19.00 -4.41
N PHE A 31 14.89 -18.78 -5.49
CA PHE A 31 15.31 -17.81 -6.49
C PHE A 31 15.11 -16.38 -5.96
N PRO A 32 16.09 -15.47 -6.16
CA PRO A 32 15.96 -14.08 -5.70
C PRO A 32 14.85 -13.35 -6.47
N ARG A 33 13.96 -12.69 -5.77
CA ARG A 33 12.89 -11.88 -6.39
C ARG A 33 13.46 -10.77 -7.28
N ILE A 34 14.56 -10.16 -6.88
CA ILE A 34 15.22 -9.05 -7.59
C ILE A 34 16.69 -9.42 -7.83
N PRO A 35 17.01 -10.16 -8.92
CA PRO A 35 18.39 -10.55 -9.23
C PRO A 35 19.18 -9.37 -9.81
N ARG A 36 19.90 -8.64 -8.96
CA ARG A 36 20.67 -7.44 -9.35
C ARG A 36 22.15 -7.68 -9.60
N CYS A 37 22.71 -8.72 -9.03
CA CYS A 37 24.14 -9.01 -9.10
C CYS A 37 24.34 -10.37 -9.73
N LEU A 38 24.72 -10.40 -11.00
CA LEU A 38 24.85 -11.60 -11.80
C LEU A 38 26.33 -11.95 -12.02
N ALA A 39 26.70 -13.18 -11.69
CA ALA A 39 27.95 -13.78 -12.17
C ALA A 39 27.65 -14.53 -13.46
N VAL A 40 28.42 -14.29 -14.50
CA VAL A 40 28.27 -14.98 -15.79
C VAL A 40 29.57 -15.70 -16.10
N ILE A 41 29.49 -17.02 -16.29
CA ILE A 41 30.59 -17.84 -16.78
C ILE A 41 30.36 -18.03 -18.27
N SER A 42 31.29 -17.53 -19.06
CA SER A 42 31.25 -17.64 -20.52
C SER A 42 32.64 -17.35 -21.10
N SER A 43 32.77 -17.47 -22.41
CA SER A 43 33.92 -16.94 -23.15
C SER A 43 33.69 -15.47 -23.48
N ASP A 44 34.72 -14.61 -23.35
CA ASP A 44 34.64 -13.17 -23.62
C ASP A 44 34.23 -12.87 -25.08
N LYS A 45 34.62 -13.75 -26.01
CA LYS A 45 34.31 -13.63 -27.45
C LYS A 45 33.02 -14.36 -27.85
N ALA A 46 32.30 -14.99 -26.92
CA ALA A 46 31.09 -15.71 -27.21
C ALA A 46 29.97 -14.73 -27.63
N ALA A 47 29.46 -14.86 -28.85
CA ALA A 47 28.33 -14.08 -29.32
C ALA A 47 27.13 -14.13 -28.34
N GLY A 48 26.86 -15.31 -27.78
CA GLY A 48 25.76 -15.49 -26.81
C GLY A 48 25.90 -14.66 -25.55
N TYR A 49 27.13 -14.45 -25.03
CA TYR A 49 27.35 -13.55 -23.90
C TYR A 49 27.08 -12.10 -24.31
N GLN A 50 27.55 -11.69 -25.48
CA GLN A 50 27.34 -10.34 -25.99
C GLN A 50 25.85 -10.05 -26.23
N ASP A 51 25.13 -11.01 -26.83
CA ASP A 51 23.68 -10.92 -27.01
C ASP A 51 22.94 -10.82 -25.69
N PHE A 52 23.29 -11.64 -24.70
CA PHE A 52 22.78 -11.57 -23.32
C PHE A 52 23.00 -10.19 -22.71
N ALA A 53 24.25 -9.71 -22.73
CA ALA A 53 24.63 -8.44 -22.10
C ALA A 53 23.94 -7.23 -22.78
N ASN A 54 23.86 -7.26 -24.12
CA ASN A 54 23.18 -6.22 -24.90
C ASN A 54 21.68 -6.20 -24.59
N HIS A 55 21.04 -7.37 -24.58
CA HIS A 55 19.61 -7.49 -24.31
C HIS A 55 19.27 -6.99 -22.91
N LEU A 56 20.04 -7.42 -21.91
CA LEU A 56 19.87 -6.99 -20.53
C LEU A 56 20.11 -5.47 -20.36
N SER A 57 21.11 -4.90 -21.05
CA SER A 57 21.40 -3.47 -20.99
C SER A 57 20.29 -2.59 -21.61
N GLN A 58 19.58 -3.11 -22.61
CA GLN A 58 18.46 -2.42 -23.26
C GLN A 58 17.18 -2.43 -22.43
N SER A 59 17.07 -3.28 -21.42
CA SER A 59 15.88 -3.39 -20.57
C SER A 59 15.61 -2.17 -19.68
N GLY A 60 16.62 -1.32 -19.46
CA GLY A 60 16.55 -0.16 -18.56
C GLY A 60 16.73 -0.50 -17.07
N TYR A 61 16.79 -1.77 -16.68
CA TYR A 61 17.02 -2.17 -15.30
C TYR A 61 18.50 -2.10 -14.91
N ALA A 62 18.77 -1.62 -13.68
CA ALA A 62 20.12 -1.51 -13.14
C ALA A 62 20.61 -2.87 -12.61
N VAL A 63 21.13 -3.71 -13.49
CA VAL A 63 21.70 -5.03 -13.15
C VAL A 63 23.20 -5.00 -13.30
N ARG A 64 23.92 -5.48 -12.28
CA ARG A 64 25.38 -5.63 -12.32
C ARG A 64 25.73 -7.01 -12.86
N VAL A 65 26.41 -7.05 -13.99
CA VAL A 65 26.90 -8.27 -14.60
C VAL A 65 28.42 -8.33 -14.52
N ARG A 66 28.98 -9.43 -14.02
CA ARG A 66 30.40 -9.69 -14.05
C ARG A 66 30.70 -10.97 -14.79
N LEU A 67 31.53 -10.87 -15.80
CA LEU A 67 32.00 -12.02 -16.58
C LEU A 67 33.19 -12.69 -15.87
N PHE A 68 33.09 -14.01 -15.70
CA PHE A 68 34.16 -14.90 -15.33
C PHE A 68 34.49 -15.76 -16.54
N GLN A 69 35.65 -15.53 -17.10
CA GLN A 69 36.06 -16.19 -18.32
C GLN A 69 36.36 -17.68 -18.12
N ALA A 70 35.80 -18.52 -18.98
CA ALA A 70 36.06 -19.93 -19.00
C ALA A 70 36.04 -20.48 -20.44
N LEU A 71 36.72 -21.62 -20.63
CA LEU A 71 36.58 -22.39 -21.85
C LEU A 71 35.20 -23.05 -21.85
N MET A 72 34.42 -22.85 -22.92
CA MET A 72 33.04 -23.36 -23.00
C MET A 72 32.94 -24.59 -23.97
N GLN A 73 34.07 -25.09 -24.44
CA GLN A 73 34.16 -26.23 -25.34
C GLN A 73 35.53 -26.93 -25.26
N GLY A 74 35.58 -28.19 -25.63
CA GLY A 74 36.80 -29.01 -25.61
C GLY A 74 37.04 -29.74 -24.28
N SER A 75 38.07 -30.57 -24.21
CA SER A 75 38.35 -31.45 -23.06
C SER A 75 38.71 -30.72 -21.75
N GLY A 76 39.11 -29.47 -21.84
CA GLY A 76 39.43 -28.63 -20.63
C GLY A 76 38.29 -27.76 -20.14
N ALA A 77 37.13 -27.77 -20.80
CA ALA A 77 36.05 -26.85 -20.50
C ALA A 77 35.43 -27.11 -19.12
N SER A 78 35.20 -28.36 -18.74
CA SER A 78 34.67 -28.74 -17.42
C SER A 78 35.54 -28.17 -16.28
N ALA A 79 36.85 -28.42 -16.32
CA ALA A 79 37.78 -27.90 -15.31
C ALA A 79 37.85 -26.35 -15.30
N SER A 80 37.81 -25.71 -16.48
CA SER A 80 37.83 -24.28 -16.61
C SER A 80 36.57 -23.60 -16.05
N ILE A 81 35.40 -24.24 -16.23
CA ILE A 81 34.12 -23.77 -15.66
C ILE A 81 34.14 -23.91 -14.14
N ILE A 82 34.63 -25.02 -13.60
CA ILE A 82 34.77 -25.25 -12.15
C ILE A 82 35.69 -24.18 -11.52
N ASP A 83 36.86 -23.94 -12.13
CA ASP A 83 37.79 -22.87 -11.66
C ASP A 83 37.10 -21.47 -11.68
N ALA A 84 36.27 -21.19 -12.67
CA ALA A 84 35.47 -19.96 -12.71
C ALA A 84 34.40 -19.94 -11.62
N MET A 85 33.74 -21.05 -11.32
CA MET A 85 32.78 -21.19 -10.21
C MET A 85 33.44 -20.94 -8.85
N ASP A 86 34.65 -21.47 -8.64
CA ASP A 86 35.43 -21.23 -7.42
C ASP A 86 35.77 -19.74 -7.27
N LYS A 87 36.13 -19.06 -8.35
CA LYS A 87 36.36 -17.60 -8.35
C LYS A 87 35.10 -16.81 -8.04
N VAL A 88 33.92 -17.25 -8.52
CA VAL A 88 32.63 -16.64 -8.16
C VAL A 88 32.37 -16.84 -6.66
N ALA A 89 32.56 -18.04 -6.14
CA ALA A 89 32.37 -18.36 -4.74
C ALA A 89 33.33 -17.53 -3.83
N ALA A 90 34.59 -17.40 -4.23
CA ALA A 90 35.59 -16.60 -3.52
C ALA A 90 35.30 -15.09 -3.55
N ALA A 91 34.65 -14.59 -4.61
CA ALA A 91 34.24 -13.19 -4.74
C ALA A 91 32.98 -12.84 -3.92
N GLY A 92 32.32 -13.85 -3.33
CA GLY A 92 31.14 -13.72 -2.46
C GLY A 92 29.83 -14.07 -3.17
N THR A 93 29.00 -14.80 -2.45
CA THR A 93 27.67 -15.22 -2.88
C THR A 93 26.63 -14.81 -1.85
N GLY A 94 25.41 -14.43 -2.30
CA GLY A 94 24.29 -14.10 -1.43
C GLY A 94 24.17 -12.62 -1.05
N ARG A 95 23.35 -12.35 -0.02
CA ARG A 95 22.80 -11.02 0.31
C ARG A 95 23.83 -9.94 0.75
N ASP A 96 25.02 -10.32 1.18
CA ASP A 96 26.00 -9.37 1.73
C ASP A 96 26.87 -8.68 0.66
N GLY A 97 26.29 -8.39 -0.51
CA GLY A 97 26.97 -7.71 -1.61
C GLY A 97 27.66 -8.63 -2.61
N GLY A 98 27.46 -9.95 -2.49
CA GLY A 98 27.87 -10.97 -3.44
C GLY A 98 26.94 -11.09 -4.66
N TYR A 99 27.07 -12.20 -5.36
CA TYR A 99 26.24 -12.51 -6.52
C TYR A 99 24.93 -13.18 -6.09
N ASP A 100 23.83 -12.79 -6.75
CA ASP A 100 22.49 -13.33 -6.51
C ASP A 100 22.24 -14.60 -7.32
N VAL A 101 22.74 -14.64 -8.54
CA VAL A 101 22.54 -15.73 -9.53
C VAL A 101 23.84 -15.95 -10.30
N LEU A 102 24.13 -17.23 -10.56
CA LEU A 102 25.19 -17.65 -11.47
C LEU A 102 24.59 -18.07 -12.81
N LEU A 103 25.11 -17.55 -13.91
CA LEU A 103 24.73 -17.97 -15.25
C LEU A 103 25.91 -18.66 -15.92
N ILE A 104 25.64 -19.83 -16.55
CA ILE A 104 26.59 -20.53 -17.40
C ILE A 104 26.07 -20.43 -18.83
N LEU A 105 26.67 -19.51 -19.61
CA LEU A 105 26.16 -19.17 -20.93
C LEU A 105 27.16 -19.62 -22.01
N ARG A 106 26.66 -20.35 -23.00
CA ARG A 106 27.44 -20.72 -24.17
C ARG A 106 26.94 -19.92 -25.39
N GLY A 107 27.85 -19.39 -26.17
CA GLY A 107 27.58 -18.86 -27.51
C GLY A 107 27.43 -19.92 -28.56
N GLY A 108 26.90 -19.59 -29.72
CA GLY A 108 26.76 -20.50 -30.87
C GLY A 108 28.11 -21.11 -31.27
N GLY A 109 28.12 -22.41 -31.47
CA GLY A 109 29.27 -23.20 -31.92
C GLY A 109 28.80 -24.60 -32.34
N ALA A 110 29.69 -25.42 -32.96
CA ALA A 110 29.35 -26.75 -33.41
C ALA A 110 28.82 -27.64 -32.27
N VAL A 111 27.74 -28.37 -32.54
CA VAL A 111 27.04 -29.28 -31.60
C VAL A 111 27.93 -30.38 -31.04
N THR A 112 29.04 -30.68 -31.69
CA THR A 112 29.89 -31.82 -31.41
C THR A 112 30.74 -31.73 -30.13
N ASP A 113 30.82 -30.57 -29.46
CA ASP A 113 31.73 -30.34 -28.33
C ASP A 113 31.04 -30.09 -26.97
N LEU A 114 29.79 -30.59 -26.80
CA LEU A 114 28.99 -30.34 -25.60
C LEU A 114 29.17 -31.41 -24.49
N HIS A 115 29.96 -32.44 -24.71
CA HIS A 115 30.16 -33.52 -23.74
C HIS A 115 30.76 -33.01 -22.40
N CYS A 116 31.45 -31.90 -22.38
CA CYS A 116 31.96 -31.32 -21.17
C CYS A 116 30.85 -30.95 -20.14
N PHE A 117 29.61 -30.70 -20.58
CA PHE A 117 28.46 -30.42 -19.71
C PHE A 117 27.80 -31.70 -19.17
N ASP A 118 28.24 -32.85 -19.59
CA ASP A 118 27.83 -34.17 -19.06
C ASP A 118 28.82 -34.72 -18.03
N ASP A 119 29.88 -33.97 -17.73
CA ASP A 119 30.90 -34.33 -16.74
C ASP A 119 30.34 -34.35 -15.32
N TYR A 120 30.64 -35.44 -14.57
CA TYR A 120 30.17 -35.59 -13.18
C TYR A 120 30.68 -34.49 -12.27
N SER A 121 31.95 -34.10 -12.37
CA SER A 121 32.56 -33.12 -11.49
C SER A 121 31.91 -31.76 -11.69
N LEU A 122 31.68 -31.36 -12.94
CA LEU A 122 30.96 -30.12 -13.25
C LEU A 122 29.52 -30.14 -12.72
N ALA A 123 28.80 -31.26 -12.99
CA ALA A 123 27.42 -31.39 -12.51
C ALA A 123 27.29 -31.34 -10.98
N ALA A 124 28.21 -32.00 -10.25
CA ALA A 124 28.25 -32.00 -8.81
C ALA A 124 28.53 -30.59 -8.25
N ASN A 125 29.43 -29.82 -8.87
CA ASN A 125 29.70 -28.44 -8.50
C ASN A 125 28.49 -27.52 -8.75
N ILE A 126 27.79 -27.67 -9.90
CA ILE A 126 26.56 -26.92 -10.18
C ILE A 126 25.48 -27.26 -9.18
N ALA A 127 25.25 -28.55 -8.90
CA ALA A 127 24.20 -28.99 -7.96
C ALA A 127 24.40 -28.45 -6.55
N GLN A 128 25.65 -28.37 -6.08
CA GLN A 128 25.99 -27.92 -4.73
C GLN A 128 26.37 -26.43 -4.65
N PHE A 129 26.23 -25.68 -5.75
CA PHE A 129 26.58 -24.27 -5.75
C PHE A 129 25.64 -23.47 -4.81
N PRO A 130 26.18 -22.53 -3.99
CA PRO A 130 25.41 -21.91 -2.91
C PRO A 130 24.36 -20.90 -3.36
N ILE A 131 24.35 -20.51 -4.64
CA ILE A 131 23.32 -19.64 -5.23
C ILE A 131 22.69 -20.32 -6.45
N PRO A 132 21.46 -19.91 -6.86
CA PRO A 132 20.81 -20.46 -8.05
C PRO A 132 21.69 -20.35 -9.29
N VAL A 133 21.79 -21.45 -10.02
CA VAL A 133 22.53 -21.55 -11.29
C VAL A 133 21.55 -21.63 -12.44
N ILE A 134 21.69 -20.75 -13.42
CA ILE A 134 20.97 -20.80 -14.68
C ILE A 134 21.92 -21.23 -15.78
N THR A 135 21.53 -22.23 -16.53
CA THR A 135 22.26 -22.66 -17.74
C THR A 135 21.60 -22.12 -19.00
N GLY A 136 22.42 -21.66 -19.95
CA GLY A 136 22.00 -21.25 -21.27
C GLY A 136 22.97 -21.87 -22.29
N ILE A 137 23.00 -23.23 -22.36
CA ILE A 137 24.07 -23.99 -23.04
C ILE A 137 23.65 -24.41 -24.43
N GLY A 138 22.39 -24.76 -24.68
CA GLY A 138 22.08 -25.41 -25.94
C GLY A 138 20.60 -25.50 -26.34
N HIS A 139 20.38 -26.12 -27.52
CA HIS A 139 19.08 -26.27 -28.13
C HIS A 139 18.27 -27.44 -27.53
N PHE A 140 16.96 -27.42 -27.79
CA PHE A 140 15.89 -28.28 -27.29
C PHE A 140 16.10 -29.81 -27.43
N ARG A 141 17.06 -30.24 -28.21
CA ARG A 141 17.24 -31.67 -28.51
C ARG A 141 18.25 -32.39 -27.63
N ASP A 142 19.12 -31.64 -26.95
CA ASP A 142 20.21 -32.20 -26.14
C ASP A 142 20.21 -31.59 -24.75
N VAL A 143 19.44 -32.15 -23.82
CA VAL A 143 19.49 -31.81 -22.41
C VAL A 143 20.76 -32.41 -21.80
N HIS A 144 21.66 -31.58 -21.31
CA HIS A 144 22.88 -31.99 -20.64
C HIS A 144 22.66 -32.26 -19.16
N ILE A 145 23.58 -32.97 -18.52
CA ILE A 145 23.51 -33.21 -17.07
C ILE A 145 23.62 -31.91 -16.31
N ALA A 146 24.47 -30.99 -16.78
CA ALA A 146 24.54 -29.60 -16.20
C ALA A 146 23.20 -28.91 -16.19
N ASP A 147 22.37 -29.06 -17.24
CA ASP A 147 21.01 -28.49 -17.30
C ASP A 147 20.07 -29.16 -16.28
N ARG A 148 20.27 -30.46 -16.05
CA ARG A 148 19.41 -31.25 -15.15
C ARG A 148 19.63 -30.91 -13.67
N VAL A 149 20.84 -30.54 -13.29
CA VAL A 149 21.21 -30.23 -11.88
C VAL A 149 21.16 -28.74 -11.56
N ALA A 150 21.03 -27.89 -12.57
CA ALA A 150 20.90 -26.46 -12.41
C ALA A 150 19.53 -26.08 -11.83
N HIS A 151 19.43 -24.90 -11.23
CA HIS A 151 18.17 -24.34 -10.77
C HIS A 151 17.18 -24.17 -11.95
N MET A 152 17.70 -23.73 -13.09
CA MET A 152 16.91 -23.54 -14.30
C MET A 152 17.77 -23.70 -15.54
N ALA A 153 17.25 -24.43 -16.52
CA ALA A 153 17.86 -24.58 -17.84
C ALA A 153 17.07 -23.77 -18.88
N LEU A 154 17.74 -22.86 -19.55
CA LEU A 154 17.18 -22.04 -20.60
C LEU A 154 17.84 -22.32 -21.93
N LYS A 155 17.08 -22.17 -23.03
CA LYS A 155 17.50 -22.59 -24.36
C LYS A 155 18.64 -21.78 -24.95
N THR A 156 18.68 -20.50 -24.63
CA THR A 156 19.62 -19.55 -25.21
C THR A 156 20.03 -18.51 -24.19
N PRO A 157 21.19 -17.87 -24.38
CA PRO A 157 21.57 -16.73 -23.57
C PRO A 157 20.55 -15.58 -23.57
N THR A 158 19.89 -15.34 -24.71
CA THR A 158 18.82 -14.33 -24.82
C THR A 158 17.60 -14.71 -24.00
N ALA A 159 17.19 -15.97 -23.98
CA ALA A 159 16.11 -16.44 -23.11
C ALA A 159 16.46 -16.29 -21.61
N ALA A 160 17.76 -16.40 -21.26
CA ALA A 160 18.19 -16.12 -19.89
C ALA A 160 18.08 -14.60 -19.54
N ALA A 161 18.35 -13.72 -20.50
CA ALA A 161 18.13 -12.30 -20.32
C ALA A 161 16.62 -11.99 -20.18
N ASP A 162 15.78 -12.53 -21.06
CA ASP A 162 14.31 -12.35 -20.99
C ASP A 162 13.75 -12.78 -19.64
N PHE A 163 14.13 -13.98 -19.18
CA PHE A 163 13.68 -14.47 -17.86
C PHE A 163 14.04 -13.54 -16.71
N LEU A 164 15.28 -13.00 -16.69
CA LEU A 164 15.71 -12.05 -15.66
C LEU A 164 14.98 -10.71 -15.77
N ILE A 165 14.73 -10.25 -16.98
CA ILE A 165 13.97 -9.04 -17.24
C ILE A 165 12.52 -9.22 -16.77
N ASP A 166 11.91 -10.35 -17.07
CA ASP A 166 10.54 -10.67 -16.62
C ASP A 166 10.42 -10.72 -15.10
N CYS A 167 11.42 -11.29 -14.41
CA CYS A 167 11.46 -11.25 -12.94
C CYS A 167 11.47 -9.81 -12.40
N LEU A 168 12.29 -8.95 -12.98
CA LEU A 168 12.39 -7.54 -12.57
C LEU A 168 11.12 -6.75 -12.90
N ALA A 169 10.54 -7.00 -14.08
CA ALA A 169 9.31 -6.36 -14.53
C ALA A 169 8.10 -6.75 -13.64
N ALA A 170 8.02 -8.01 -13.22
CA ALA A 170 6.97 -8.48 -12.32
C ALA A 170 7.03 -7.77 -10.95
N GLU A 171 8.23 -7.55 -10.40
CA GLU A 171 8.41 -6.83 -9.14
C GLU A 171 8.09 -5.33 -9.28
N ASP A 172 8.44 -4.74 -10.41
CA ASP A 172 8.14 -3.33 -10.71
C ASP A 172 6.62 -3.12 -10.82
N GLU A 173 5.92 -4.02 -11.50
CA GLU A 173 4.46 -4.00 -11.59
C GLU A 173 3.79 -4.17 -10.22
N GLU A 174 4.29 -5.09 -9.36
CA GLU A 174 3.77 -5.28 -7.99
C GLU A 174 3.96 -4.01 -7.15
N LEU A 175 5.11 -3.33 -7.30
CA LEU A 175 5.40 -2.07 -6.63
C LEU A 175 4.44 -0.95 -7.08
N GLU A 176 4.23 -0.81 -8.39
CA GLU A 176 3.28 0.16 -8.93
C GLU A 176 1.84 -0.11 -8.47
N GLN A 177 1.41 -1.38 -8.49
CA GLN A 177 0.07 -1.76 -8.00
C GLN A 177 -0.10 -1.40 -6.53
N THR A 178 0.94 -1.63 -5.72
CA THR A 178 0.94 -1.26 -4.30
C THR A 178 0.87 0.24 -4.12
N GLY A 179 1.64 1.01 -4.91
CA GLY A 179 1.57 2.48 -4.94
C GLY A 179 0.15 2.99 -5.25
N ARG A 180 -0.47 2.46 -6.30
CA ARG A 180 -1.86 2.80 -6.68
C ARG A 180 -2.88 2.43 -5.60
N ARG A 181 -2.67 1.33 -4.86
CA ARG A 181 -3.53 0.93 -3.73
C ARG A 181 -3.42 1.91 -2.57
N ILE A 182 -2.20 2.34 -2.23
CA ILE A 182 -1.97 3.35 -1.17
C ILE A 182 -2.64 4.67 -1.55
N GLU A 183 -2.43 5.15 -2.77
CA GLU A 183 -3.03 6.40 -3.26
C GLU A 183 -4.57 6.37 -3.16
N ARG A 184 -5.21 5.28 -3.64
CA ARG A 184 -6.66 5.10 -3.52
C ARG A 184 -7.14 5.06 -2.07
N ALA A 185 -6.41 4.37 -1.20
CA ALA A 185 -6.76 4.30 0.21
C ALA A 185 -6.68 5.68 0.89
N MET A 186 -5.65 6.46 0.58
CA MET A 186 -5.51 7.84 1.05
C MET A 186 -6.63 8.73 0.54
N GLN A 187 -6.94 8.68 -0.77
CA GLN A 187 -8.01 9.47 -1.36
C GLN A 187 -9.38 9.16 -0.73
N ASN A 188 -9.68 7.88 -0.52
CA ASN A 188 -10.90 7.46 0.16
C ASN A 188 -10.96 7.99 1.59
N ARG A 189 -9.84 7.97 2.32
CA ARG A 189 -9.77 8.52 3.67
C ARG A 189 -10.02 10.02 3.69
N PHE A 190 -9.38 10.77 2.80
CA PHE A 190 -9.62 12.21 2.67
C PHE A 190 -11.07 12.53 2.38
N ASN A 191 -11.69 11.84 1.41
CA ASN A 191 -13.11 12.04 1.08
C ASN A 191 -14.02 11.74 2.28
N GLN A 192 -13.75 10.70 3.06
CA GLN A 192 -14.51 10.38 4.27
C GLN A 192 -14.39 11.47 5.33
N GLU A 193 -13.19 11.98 5.57
CA GLU A 193 -12.96 13.06 6.55
C GLU A 193 -13.63 14.37 6.08
N GLU A 194 -13.60 14.69 4.79
CA GLU A 194 -14.28 15.87 4.24
C GLU A 194 -15.80 15.78 4.42
N ILE A 195 -16.40 14.63 4.12
CA ILE A 195 -17.81 14.36 4.36
C ILE A 195 -18.13 14.50 5.85
N TYR A 196 -17.33 13.89 6.72
CA TYR A 196 -17.51 14.01 8.18
C TYR A 196 -17.47 15.45 8.65
N LEU A 197 -16.48 16.25 8.23
CA LEU A 197 -16.38 17.66 8.57
C LEU A 197 -17.58 18.46 8.07
N SER A 198 -18.08 18.16 6.86
CA SER A 198 -19.28 18.82 6.32
C SER A 198 -20.53 18.56 7.17
N HIS A 199 -20.69 17.32 7.67
CA HIS A 199 -21.77 16.95 8.60
C HIS A 199 -21.66 17.70 9.93
N VAL A 200 -20.46 17.71 10.54
CA VAL A 200 -20.22 18.42 11.80
C VAL A 200 -20.54 19.91 11.67
N LEU A 201 -20.11 20.54 10.57
CA LEU A 201 -20.43 21.95 10.30
C LEU A 201 -21.93 22.22 10.13
N LYS A 202 -22.64 21.29 9.46
CA LYS A 202 -24.10 21.38 9.30
C LYS A 202 -24.81 21.28 10.65
N ASP A 203 -24.43 20.32 11.47
CA ASP A 203 -25.01 20.09 12.79
C ASP A 203 -24.74 21.27 13.74
N LEU A 204 -23.52 21.80 13.72
CA LEU A 204 -23.16 23.00 14.48
C LEU A 204 -24.02 24.20 14.08
N LYS A 205 -24.15 24.48 12.77
CA LYS A 205 -25.01 25.55 12.28
C LYS A 205 -26.47 25.32 12.67
N GLY A 206 -26.96 24.10 12.66
CA GLY A 206 -28.30 23.72 13.12
C GLY A 206 -28.49 24.01 14.61
N ALA A 207 -27.56 23.58 15.46
CA ALA A 207 -27.59 23.80 16.90
C ALA A 207 -27.57 25.28 17.27
N VAL A 208 -26.71 26.07 16.60
CA VAL A 208 -26.68 27.53 16.82
C VAL A 208 -28.00 28.19 16.44
N ARG A 209 -28.57 27.87 15.29
CA ARG A 209 -29.86 28.42 14.86
C ARG A 209 -30.99 28.05 15.83
N TRP A 210 -31.02 26.83 16.30
CA TRP A 210 -31.99 26.37 17.29
C TRP A 210 -31.84 27.12 18.59
N LEU A 211 -30.60 27.30 19.11
CA LEU A 211 -30.36 28.04 20.35
C LEU A 211 -30.78 29.50 20.24
N VAL A 212 -30.44 30.19 19.15
CA VAL A 212 -30.85 31.57 18.88
C VAL A 212 -32.37 31.68 18.81
N GLY A 213 -33.03 30.71 18.08
CA GLY A 213 -34.50 30.68 18.00
C GLY A 213 -35.16 30.50 19.38
N LEU A 214 -34.60 29.63 20.24
CA LEU A 214 -35.08 29.43 21.60
C LEU A 214 -34.98 30.72 22.43
N HIS A 215 -33.86 31.46 22.32
CA HIS A 215 -33.71 32.72 23.04
C HIS A 215 -34.65 33.83 22.51
N HIS A 216 -34.88 33.91 21.20
CA HIS A 216 -35.87 34.84 20.65
C HIS A 216 -37.26 34.52 21.15
N HIS A 217 -37.68 33.25 21.11
CA HIS A 217 -39.01 32.89 21.67
C HIS A 217 -39.16 33.23 23.14
N ASN A 218 -38.12 33.02 23.95
CA ASN A 218 -38.16 33.42 25.36
C ASN A 218 -38.28 34.94 25.55
N LEU A 219 -37.63 35.73 24.69
CA LEU A 219 -37.75 37.20 24.70
C LEU A 219 -39.19 37.62 24.33
N ASP A 220 -39.78 37.05 23.30
CA ASP A 220 -41.16 37.33 22.89
C ASP A 220 -42.16 37.05 24.04
N LEU A 221 -42.00 35.93 24.74
CA LEU A 221 -42.79 35.58 25.90
C LEU A 221 -42.64 36.57 27.05
N LEU A 222 -41.43 37.09 27.28
CA LEU A 222 -41.18 38.09 28.29
C LEU A 222 -41.80 39.45 27.91
N GLU A 223 -41.71 39.84 26.64
CA GLU A 223 -42.35 41.06 26.13
C GLU A 223 -43.86 41.00 26.29
N GLU A 224 -44.50 39.86 25.87
CA GLU A 224 -45.91 39.67 26.09
C GLU A 224 -46.35 39.79 27.57
N ARG A 225 -45.53 39.24 28.49
CA ARG A 225 -45.80 39.35 29.93
C ARG A 225 -45.71 40.80 30.41
N VAL A 226 -44.70 41.55 29.93
CA VAL A 226 -44.55 42.96 30.27
C VAL A 226 -45.73 43.78 29.77
N VAL A 227 -46.10 43.57 28.49
CA VAL A 227 -47.26 44.27 27.89
C VAL A 227 -48.56 43.94 28.63
N ARG A 228 -48.79 42.67 28.95
CA ARG A 228 -50.00 42.22 29.65
C ARG A 228 -50.11 42.76 31.05
N ASN A 229 -49.00 42.91 31.76
CA ASN A 229 -48.96 43.39 33.14
C ASN A 229 -48.81 44.93 33.25
N ASN A 230 -48.75 45.62 32.09
CA ASN A 230 -48.65 47.07 32.09
C ASN A 230 -50.02 47.69 32.57
N PRO A 231 -50.01 48.44 33.72
CA PRO A 231 -51.21 49.02 34.20
C PRO A 231 -51.93 49.95 33.19
N LEU A 232 -51.19 50.67 32.37
CA LEU A 232 -51.72 51.52 31.31
C LEU A 232 -52.57 50.75 30.30
N THR A 233 -52.13 49.51 29.88
CA THR A 233 -52.88 48.69 28.98
C THR A 233 -54.18 48.16 29.56
N ILE A 234 -54.18 47.93 30.87
CA ILE A 234 -55.42 47.58 31.64
C ILE A 234 -56.37 48.72 31.67
N LEU A 235 -55.91 49.96 31.98
CA LEU A 235 -56.69 51.15 31.99
C LEU A 235 -57.27 51.52 30.61
N GLN A 236 -56.49 51.32 29.53
CA GLN A 236 -56.97 51.55 28.15
C GLN A 236 -58.11 50.66 27.75
N LYS A 237 -58.23 49.48 28.36
CA LYS A 237 -59.36 48.55 28.14
C LYS A 237 -60.60 48.90 28.82
N GLY A 238 -60.65 50.12 29.51
CA GLY A 238 -61.85 50.62 30.21
C GLY A 238 -61.93 50.18 31.67
N TYR A 239 -60.84 49.55 32.21
CA TYR A 239 -60.76 49.32 33.65
C TYR A 239 -60.29 50.58 34.38
N SER A 240 -60.60 50.68 35.66
CA SER A 240 -60.14 51.76 36.54
C SER A 240 -59.37 51.19 37.73
N ILE A 241 -58.42 51.95 38.25
CA ILE A 241 -57.73 51.57 39.47
C ILE A 241 -58.15 52.57 40.55
N THR A 242 -58.81 52.04 41.58
CA THR A 242 -59.21 52.83 42.73
C THR A 242 -58.01 52.94 43.71
N VAL A 243 -57.67 54.17 44.10
CA VAL A 243 -56.57 54.44 45.02
C VAL A 243 -57.12 55.13 46.28
N TYR A 244 -56.81 54.62 47.44
CA TYR A 244 -57.11 55.17 48.75
C TYR A 244 -55.82 55.34 49.55
N GLN A 245 -55.65 56.55 50.13
CA GLN A 245 -54.45 56.90 50.87
C GLN A 245 -53.10 56.54 50.13
N GLY A 246 -53.07 56.72 48.79
CA GLY A 246 -51.88 56.51 48.00
C GLY A 246 -51.63 55.00 47.58
N ARG A 247 -52.52 54.07 47.96
CA ARG A 247 -52.41 52.66 47.66
C ARG A 247 -53.61 52.20 46.86
N ALA A 248 -53.36 51.33 45.87
CA ALA A 248 -54.43 50.71 45.11
C ALA A 248 -55.32 49.82 46.01
N VAL A 249 -56.62 49.99 45.92
CA VAL A 249 -57.59 49.30 46.75
C VAL A 249 -57.77 47.90 46.09
N ARG A 250 -57.53 46.88 46.85
CA ARG A 250 -57.70 45.44 46.36
C ARG A 250 -58.92 44.80 47.01
N GLU A 251 -59.33 45.28 48.15
CA GLU A 251 -60.44 44.72 48.96
C GLU A 251 -61.37 45.82 49.37
N VAL A 252 -62.67 45.55 49.24
CA VAL A 252 -63.71 46.52 49.59
C VAL A 252 -63.72 46.79 51.07
N SER A 253 -63.24 45.85 51.90
CA SER A 253 -63.19 45.96 53.40
C SER A 253 -62.34 47.16 53.93
N VAL A 254 -61.48 47.70 53.08
CA VAL A 254 -60.59 48.80 53.42
C VAL A 254 -61.33 50.16 53.33
N LEU A 255 -62.50 50.25 52.66
CA LEU A 255 -63.23 51.42 52.40
C LEU A 255 -64.44 51.52 53.32
N ARG A 256 -64.78 52.75 53.79
CA ARG A 256 -65.98 53.04 54.57
C ARG A 256 -66.85 54.04 53.83
N PRO A 257 -68.14 53.90 53.97
CA PRO A 257 -69.04 54.91 53.43
C PRO A 257 -68.70 56.32 53.90
N GLY A 258 -68.66 57.30 52.98
CA GLY A 258 -68.28 58.67 53.21
C GLY A 258 -66.81 58.99 52.88
N GLU A 259 -65.95 58.04 52.68
CA GLU A 259 -64.54 58.26 52.35
C GLU A 259 -64.37 58.60 50.86
N GLN A 260 -63.38 59.51 50.62
CA GLN A 260 -63.01 59.89 49.25
C GLN A 260 -61.87 58.94 48.70
N VAL A 261 -62.10 58.47 47.52
CA VAL A 261 -61.14 57.67 46.79
C VAL A 261 -60.79 58.34 45.46
N LYS A 262 -59.56 58.14 45.00
CA LYS A 262 -59.11 58.58 43.68
C LYS A 262 -59.26 57.44 42.68
N VAL A 263 -60.00 57.68 41.63
CA VAL A 263 -60.13 56.68 40.55
C VAL A 263 -59.27 57.11 39.40
N LEU A 264 -58.33 56.22 39.02
CA LEU A 264 -57.42 56.36 37.86
C LEU A 264 -58.02 55.74 36.64
N LEU A 265 -58.08 56.50 35.55
CA LEU A 265 -58.42 56.04 34.19
C LEU A 265 -57.20 56.17 33.28
N ALA A 266 -57.34 55.76 32.03
CA ALA A 266 -56.22 55.82 31.07
C ALA A 266 -55.77 57.26 30.76
N ASP A 267 -56.65 58.19 30.78
CA ASP A 267 -56.46 59.57 30.36
C ASP A 267 -56.47 60.57 31.50
N GLY A 268 -56.63 60.10 32.73
CA GLY A 268 -56.68 61.00 33.89
C GLY A 268 -57.17 60.34 35.16
N SER A 269 -57.61 61.18 36.12
CA SER A 269 -58.15 60.73 37.41
C SER A 269 -59.25 61.66 37.93
N PHE A 270 -60.19 61.11 38.63
CA PHE A 270 -61.19 61.85 39.32
C PHE A 270 -61.39 61.39 40.75
N LEU A 271 -61.96 62.22 41.58
CA LEU A 271 -62.27 61.90 42.99
C LEU A 271 -63.74 61.39 43.04
N SER A 272 -63.95 60.34 43.77
CA SER A 272 -65.28 59.78 44.03
C SER A 272 -65.44 59.54 45.53
N THR A 273 -66.70 59.64 45.99
CA THR A 273 -67.02 59.33 47.39
C THR A 273 -67.70 57.98 47.48
N VAL A 274 -67.28 57.13 48.38
CA VAL A 274 -67.88 55.84 48.63
C VAL A 274 -69.24 56.01 49.29
N ILE A 275 -70.29 55.66 48.60
CA ILE A 275 -71.67 55.79 49.11
C ILE A 275 -72.01 54.60 49.99
N ALA A 276 -71.74 53.42 49.54
CA ALA A 276 -71.98 52.10 50.17
C ALA A 276 -70.92 51.10 49.78
N THR A 277 -70.67 50.11 50.61
CA THR A 277 -69.80 48.96 50.34
C THR A 277 -70.60 47.68 50.49
N GLU A 278 -70.60 46.93 49.46
CA GLU A 278 -71.19 45.58 49.46
C GLU A 278 -70.06 44.53 49.26
N LYS A 279 -70.19 43.36 49.86
CA LYS A 279 -69.17 42.31 49.84
C LYS A 279 -69.53 41.27 48.85
#